data_25ea25d97bdd6c4458fa6b7475af9b6d
#
_entry.id   25ea25d97bdd6c4458fa6b7475af9b6d
#
_cell.length_a   1.000
_cell.length_b   1.000
_cell.length_c   1.000
_cell.angle_alpha   90.00
_cell.angle_beta   90.00
_cell.angle_gamma   90.00
#
_symmetry.space_group_name_H-M   'P 1'
#
loop_
_entity.id
_entity.type
_entity.pdbx_description
1 polymer ?
#
loop_
_entity_poly.entity_id
_entity_poly.type
_entity_poly.pdbx_seq_one_letter_code
_entity_poly.pdbx_strand_id
1 'polypeptide(L)'
;MRAPISVVIPTLNAEAPLTGCLTALMEGLEAGLIRELIISDGGSTDMTLTMAEAWGAEIVSGPASRGGQLRRGCAKAQSDWLLVLHADTRLAQGWTGPVTAHLRGQKAGWCQLQFDQGGMAGKAVAAWANLR
;
A
#
# COMPACT_ATOMS: atom_id res chain seq x y z
N MET A 1 13.33 19.32 -0.06
CA MET A 1 12.53 18.66 -1.11
C MET A 1 11.52 17.74 -0.46
N ARG A 2 10.26 17.81 -0.90
CA ARG A 2 9.21 16.95 -0.33
C ARG A 2 9.32 15.54 -0.89
N ALA A 3 9.06 14.54 -0.04
CA ALA A 3 9.01 13.16 -0.49
C ALA A 3 7.88 13.00 -1.55
N PRO A 4 8.11 12.21 -2.60
CA PRO A 4 7.24 12.20 -3.77
C PRO A 4 5.99 11.33 -3.67
N ILE A 5 5.88 10.45 -2.67
CA ILE A 5 4.85 9.41 -2.65
C ILE A 5 3.89 9.57 -1.47
N SER A 6 2.59 9.51 -1.76
CA SER A 6 1.55 9.24 -0.76
C SER A 6 1.15 7.78 -0.86
N VAL A 7 1.22 7.04 0.25
CA VAL A 7 0.79 5.64 0.30
C VAL A 7 -0.67 5.60 0.71
N VAL A 8 -1.49 4.86 -0.04
CA VAL A 8 -2.92 4.70 0.23
C VAL A 8 -3.23 3.22 0.40
N ILE A 9 -3.77 2.86 1.55
CA ILE A 9 -4.11 1.48 1.86
C ILE A 9 -5.59 1.40 2.28
N PRO A 10 -6.45 0.80 1.47
CA PRO A 10 -7.81 0.51 1.91
C PRO A 10 -7.80 -0.63 2.92
N THR A 11 -8.56 -0.48 4.01
CA THR A 11 -8.60 -1.48 5.07
C THR A 11 -10.03 -1.83 5.46
N LEU A 12 -10.22 -3.09 5.85
CA LEU A 12 -11.43 -3.55 6.53
C LEU A 12 -11.04 -4.79 7.34
N ASN A 13 -10.98 -4.63 8.67
CA ASN A 13 -10.57 -5.69 9.59
C ASN A 13 -9.26 -6.35 9.15
N ALA A 14 -8.22 -5.54 8.99
CA ALA A 14 -6.91 -5.96 8.49
C ALA A 14 -5.86 -6.09 9.60
N GLU A 15 -6.28 -6.29 10.84
CA GLU A 15 -5.36 -6.36 11.99
C GLU A 15 -4.21 -7.35 11.77
N ALA A 16 -4.52 -8.55 11.28
CA ALA A 16 -3.52 -9.60 11.13
C ALA A 16 -2.44 -9.26 10.09
N PRO A 17 -2.76 -8.83 8.86
CA PRO A 17 -1.73 -8.58 7.85
C PRO A 17 -1.09 -7.19 7.91
N LEU A 18 -1.70 -6.24 8.60
CA LEU A 18 -1.32 -4.82 8.46
C LEU A 18 0.11 -4.54 8.93
N THR A 19 0.56 -5.15 10.02
CA THR A 19 1.91 -4.92 10.54
C THR A 19 2.98 -5.26 9.50
N GLY A 20 2.84 -6.41 8.81
CA GLY A 20 3.79 -6.81 7.77
C GLY A 20 3.80 -5.84 6.60
N CYS A 21 2.62 -5.37 6.19
CA CYS A 21 2.49 -4.36 5.13
C CYS A 21 3.22 -3.06 5.51
N LEU A 22 2.95 -2.55 6.70
CA LEU A 22 3.52 -1.27 7.15
C LEU A 22 5.01 -1.38 7.43
N THR A 23 5.46 -2.51 7.98
CA THR A 23 6.89 -2.71 8.25
C THR A 23 7.71 -2.65 6.95
N ALA A 24 7.20 -3.25 5.88
CA ALA A 24 7.86 -3.21 4.58
C ALA A 24 7.97 -1.78 4.02
N LEU A 25 7.09 -0.88 4.41
CA LEU A 25 7.13 0.51 3.98
C LEU A 25 8.23 1.34 4.67
N MET A 26 8.79 0.85 5.78
CA MET A 26 9.85 1.58 6.49
C MET A 26 11.06 1.85 5.61
N GLU A 27 11.37 0.95 4.70
CA GLU A 27 12.46 1.15 3.74
C GLU A 27 12.23 2.41 2.91
N GLY A 28 11.01 2.65 2.48
CA GLY A 28 10.66 3.84 1.70
C GLY A 28 10.71 5.13 2.53
N LEU A 29 10.33 5.04 3.80
CA LEU A 29 10.43 6.17 4.70
C LEU A 29 11.89 6.56 4.93
N GLU A 30 12.75 5.57 5.19
CA GLU A 30 14.18 5.79 5.37
C GLU A 30 14.85 6.34 4.11
N ALA A 31 14.38 5.93 2.94
CA ALA A 31 14.88 6.42 1.66
C ALA A 31 14.36 7.81 1.28
N GLY A 32 13.48 8.40 2.09
CA GLY A 32 12.91 9.71 1.81
C GLY A 32 11.87 9.73 0.70
N LEU A 33 11.27 8.58 0.38
CA LEU A 33 10.28 8.47 -0.70
C LEU A 33 8.85 8.72 -0.24
N ILE A 34 8.52 8.40 1.01
CA ILE A 34 7.15 8.45 1.52
C ILE A 34 6.90 9.75 2.26
N ARG A 35 5.92 10.51 1.80
CA ARG A 35 5.49 11.76 2.43
C ARG A 35 4.42 11.53 3.49
N GLU A 36 3.49 10.62 3.21
CA GLU A 36 2.35 10.37 4.09
C GLU A 36 1.82 8.96 3.89
N LEU A 37 1.19 8.45 4.94
CA LEU A 37 0.49 7.18 4.92
C LEU A 37 -0.98 7.46 5.17
N ILE A 38 -1.84 7.05 4.25
CA ILE A 38 -3.29 7.22 4.35
C ILE A 38 -3.95 5.86 4.43
N ILE A 39 -4.69 5.63 5.50
CA ILE A 39 -5.51 4.43 5.69
C ILE A 39 -6.95 4.82 5.39
N SER A 40 -7.52 4.23 4.35
CA SER A 40 -8.91 4.44 3.98
C SER A 40 -9.74 3.26 4.47
N ASP A 41 -10.41 3.45 5.61
CA ASP A 41 -11.06 2.37 6.34
C ASP A 41 -12.54 2.25 5.99
N GLY A 42 -13.01 1.00 5.87
CA GLY A 42 -14.38 0.67 5.52
C GLY A 42 -15.25 0.27 6.72
N GLY A 43 -14.85 0.61 7.94
CA GLY A 43 -15.61 0.31 9.15
C GLY A 43 -15.04 -0.84 9.95
N SER A 44 -13.72 -0.89 10.12
CA SER A 44 -13.07 -1.94 10.92
C SER A 44 -13.52 -1.92 12.36
N THR A 45 -13.72 -3.12 12.91
CA THR A 45 -14.12 -3.32 14.31
C THR A 45 -13.01 -3.97 15.15
N ASP A 46 -11.90 -4.36 14.50
CA ASP A 46 -10.73 -4.92 15.18
C ASP A 46 -9.72 -3.82 15.53
N MET A 47 -8.46 -4.18 15.73
CA MET A 47 -7.41 -3.23 16.11
C MET A 47 -6.79 -2.47 14.94
N THR A 48 -7.35 -2.59 13.73
CA THR A 48 -6.81 -1.95 12.52
C THR A 48 -6.57 -0.45 12.72
N LEU A 49 -7.55 0.28 13.21
CA LEU A 49 -7.42 1.74 13.36
C LEU A 49 -6.41 2.13 14.44
N THR A 50 -6.38 1.39 15.54
CA THR A 50 -5.41 1.63 16.60
C THR A 50 -3.99 1.43 16.09
N MET A 51 -3.77 0.38 15.32
CA MET A 51 -2.47 0.11 14.70
C MET A 51 -2.09 1.21 13.72
N ALA A 52 -3.02 1.64 12.88
CA ALA A 52 -2.79 2.70 11.90
C ALA A 52 -2.39 4.02 12.58
N GLU A 53 -3.07 4.38 13.66
CA GLU A 53 -2.74 5.58 14.42
C GLU A 53 -1.34 5.50 15.02
N ALA A 54 -0.96 4.32 15.55
CA ALA A 54 0.35 4.11 16.12
C ALA A 54 1.47 4.30 15.09
N TRP A 55 1.20 4.02 13.82
CA TRP A 55 2.15 4.22 12.72
C TRP A 55 2.13 5.63 12.15
N GLY A 56 1.30 6.52 12.70
CA GLY A 56 1.23 7.90 12.24
C GLY A 56 0.41 8.09 10.97
N ALA A 57 -0.48 7.17 10.66
CA ALA A 57 -1.32 7.27 9.48
C ALA A 57 -2.41 8.33 9.63
N GLU A 58 -2.76 8.97 8.52
CA GLU A 58 -3.99 9.72 8.41
C GLU A 58 -5.11 8.74 8.07
N ILE A 59 -6.20 8.78 8.84
CA ILE A 59 -7.30 7.84 8.68
C ILE A 59 -8.50 8.55 8.05
N VAL A 60 -9.02 7.95 6.97
CA VAL A 60 -10.26 8.37 6.32
C VAL A 60 -11.23 7.21 6.44
N SER A 61 -12.43 7.46 6.92
CA SER A 61 -13.44 6.42 7.11
C SER A 61 -14.65 6.64 6.23
N GLY A 62 -15.31 5.56 5.85
CA GLY A 62 -16.52 5.60 5.07
C GLY A 62 -17.08 4.21 4.83
N PRO A 63 -18.17 4.08 4.06
CA PRO A 63 -18.77 2.77 3.77
C PRO A 63 -17.77 1.81 3.13
N ALA A 64 -17.88 0.53 3.45
CA ALA A 64 -17.04 -0.52 2.91
C ALA A 64 -17.33 -0.67 1.42
N SER A 65 -16.34 -0.35 0.59
CA SER A 65 -16.40 -0.48 -0.87
C SER A 65 -14.99 -0.29 -1.38
N ARG A 66 -14.47 -1.27 -2.12
CA ARG A 66 -13.09 -1.18 -2.63
C ARG A 66 -12.86 0.11 -3.42
N GLY A 67 -13.70 0.40 -4.38
CA GLY A 67 -13.59 1.61 -5.19
C GLY A 67 -13.81 2.88 -4.39
N GLY A 68 -14.79 2.88 -3.49
CA GLY A 68 -15.09 4.03 -2.63
C GLY A 68 -13.97 4.33 -1.65
N GLN A 69 -13.40 3.28 -1.04
CA GLN A 69 -12.28 3.45 -0.11
C GLN A 69 -11.04 3.99 -0.84
N LEU A 70 -10.72 3.47 -2.03
CA LEU A 70 -9.62 3.98 -2.83
C LEU A 70 -9.83 5.43 -3.23
N ARG A 71 -11.04 5.77 -3.67
CA ARG A 71 -11.37 7.15 -4.06
C ARG A 71 -11.19 8.12 -2.91
N ARG A 72 -11.70 7.77 -1.73
CA ARG A 72 -11.57 8.62 -0.53
C ARG A 72 -10.12 8.79 -0.11
N GLY A 73 -9.35 7.70 -0.12
CA GLY A 73 -7.94 7.76 0.25
C GLY A 73 -7.12 8.58 -0.72
N CYS A 74 -7.30 8.35 -2.01
CA CYS A 74 -6.57 9.09 -3.05
C CYS A 74 -6.93 10.58 -3.04
N ALA A 75 -8.17 10.93 -2.70
CA ALA A 75 -8.58 12.32 -2.62
C ALA A 75 -7.85 13.10 -1.50
N LYS A 76 -7.38 12.40 -0.47
CA LYS A 76 -6.62 13.01 0.62
C LYS A 76 -5.13 13.15 0.31
N ALA A 77 -4.63 12.46 -0.68
CA ALA A 77 -3.21 12.43 -0.98
C ALA A 77 -2.71 13.79 -1.46
N GLN A 78 -1.54 14.19 -0.99
CA GLN A 78 -0.96 15.50 -1.30
C GLN A 78 0.30 15.40 -2.17
N SER A 79 0.76 14.20 -2.46
CA SER A 79 1.96 13.98 -3.28
C SER A 79 1.59 13.81 -4.75
N ASP A 80 2.60 13.96 -5.62
CA ASP A 80 2.41 13.78 -7.05
C ASP A 80 2.23 12.31 -7.44
N TRP A 81 2.75 11.40 -6.62
CA TRP A 81 2.67 9.96 -6.86
C TRP A 81 1.85 9.28 -5.77
N LEU A 82 1.07 8.30 -6.18
CA LEU A 82 0.30 7.44 -5.28
C LEU A 82 0.87 6.03 -5.34
N LEU A 83 1.15 5.46 -4.18
CA LEU A 83 1.45 4.05 -4.04
C LEU A 83 0.25 3.41 -3.36
N VAL A 84 -0.54 2.67 -4.14
CA VAL A 84 -1.74 1.99 -3.65
C VAL A 84 -1.40 0.55 -3.32
N LEU A 85 -1.64 0.14 -2.09
CA LEU A 85 -1.37 -1.21 -1.62
C LEU A 85 -2.61 -1.79 -0.94
N HIS A 86 -2.76 -3.11 -1.02
CA HIS A 86 -3.69 -3.83 -0.16
C HIS A 86 -3.04 -4.08 1.20
N ALA A 87 -3.85 -4.15 2.26
CA ALA A 87 -3.33 -4.32 3.62
C ALA A 87 -2.57 -5.63 3.83
N ASP A 88 -2.82 -6.64 3.00
CA ASP A 88 -2.14 -7.93 3.02
C ASP A 88 -0.94 -8.01 2.07
N THR A 89 -0.62 -6.92 1.39
CA THR A 89 0.52 -6.86 0.48
C THR A 89 1.78 -6.46 1.26
N ARG A 90 2.84 -7.22 1.07
CA ARG A 90 4.16 -6.90 1.64
C ARG A 90 5.13 -6.66 0.50
N LEU A 91 5.67 -5.46 0.42
CA LEU A 91 6.68 -5.14 -0.60
C LEU A 91 7.97 -5.87 -0.27
N ALA A 92 8.62 -6.42 -1.29
CA ALA A 92 9.87 -7.13 -1.12
C ALA A 92 11.00 -6.19 -0.72
N GLN A 93 11.96 -6.69 0.06
CA GLN A 93 13.13 -5.92 0.44
C GLN A 93 13.83 -5.39 -0.82
N GLY A 94 14.26 -4.13 -0.77
CA GLY A 94 14.88 -3.48 -1.92
C GLY A 94 13.90 -2.81 -2.88
N TRP A 95 12.62 -2.78 -2.55
CA TRP A 95 11.59 -2.23 -3.44
C TRP A 95 11.82 -0.76 -3.80
N THR A 96 12.54 -0.02 -2.98
CA THR A 96 12.78 1.41 -3.20
C THR A 96 13.63 1.68 -4.44
N GLY A 97 14.52 0.76 -4.82
CA GLY A 97 15.35 0.91 -6.01
C GLY A 97 14.55 1.01 -7.30
N PRO A 98 13.77 -0.04 -7.64
CA PRO A 98 12.91 0.00 -8.84
C PRO A 98 11.88 1.13 -8.81
N VAL A 99 11.32 1.43 -7.65
CA VAL A 99 10.34 2.51 -7.54
C VAL A 99 11.00 3.86 -7.81
N THR A 100 12.17 4.13 -7.23
CA THR A 100 12.89 5.37 -7.49
C THR A 100 13.18 5.54 -8.99
N ALA A 101 13.61 4.48 -9.66
CA ALA A 101 13.83 4.52 -11.10
C ALA A 101 12.54 4.82 -11.87
N HIS A 102 11.42 4.22 -11.46
CA HIS A 102 10.13 4.42 -12.09
C HIS A 102 9.61 5.87 -11.96
N LEU A 103 9.88 6.51 -10.83
CA LEU A 103 9.44 7.88 -10.57
C LEU A 103 10.07 8.91 -11.51
N ARG A 104 11.13 8.55 -12.23
CA ARG A 104 11.73 9.44 -13.24
C ARG A 104 10.88 9.58 -14.47
N GLY A 105 9.96 8.62 -14.72
CA GLY A 105 8.99 8.68 -15.82
C GLY A 105 7.69 9.31 -15.35
N GLN A 106 6.68 9.28 -16.23
CA GLN A 106 5.37 9.84 -15.94
C GLN A 106 4.24 8.80 -16.11
N LYS A 107 4.60 7.53 -16.26
CA LYS A 107 3.62 6.47 -16.48
C LYS A 107 3.28 5.75 -15.18
N ALA A 108 2.03 5.32 -15.06
CA ALA A 108 1.62 4.43 -13.99
C ALA A 108 2.40 3.11 -14.10
N GLY A 109 2.65 2.49 -12.95
CA GLY A 109 3.33 1.22 -12.87
C GLY A 109 2.59 0.24 -11.98
N TRP A 110 3.08 -0.97 -11.94
CA TRP A 110 2.53 -1.98 -11.04
C TRP A 110 3.65 -2.89 -10.55
N CYS A 111 3.42 -3.50 -9.40
CA CYS A 111 4.35 -4.46 -8.83
C CYS A 111 3.96 -5.87 -9.29
N GLN A 112 4.97 -6.71 -9.55
CA GLN A 112 4.70 -8.11 -9.85
C GLN A 112 4.21 -8.82 -8.60
N LEU A 113 3.13 -9.59 -8.76
CA LEU A 113 2.57 -10.36 -7.66
C LEU A 113 3.38 -11.64 -7.45
N GLN A 114 3.71 -11.93 -6.19
CA GLN A 114 4.35 -13.16 -5.78
C GLN A 114 3.73 -13.59 -4.46
N PHE A 115 3.39 -14.88 -4.34
CA PHE A 115 2.81 -15.40 -3.12
C PHE A 115 3.91 -15.97 -2.23
N ASP A 116 3.85 -15.69 -0.93
CA ASP A 116 4.76 -16.25 0.06
C ASP A 116 4.61 -17.77 0.16
N GLN A 117 3.38 -18.25 -0.03
CA GLN A 117 3.02 -19.65 0.02
C GLN A 117 2.22 -19.99 -1.22
N GLY A 118 2.15 -21.24 -1.59
CA GLY A 118 1.35 -21.67 -2.71
C GLY A 118 2.08 -22.52 -3.73
N GLY A 119 3.38 -22.71 -3.59
CA GLY A 119 4.16 -23.58 -4.46
C GLY A 119 3.90 -23.30 -5.94
N MET A 120 3.73 -24.37 -6.73
CA MET A 120 3.50 -24.25 -8.18
C MET A 120 2.19 -23.53 -8.50
N ALA A 121 1.14 -23.81 -7.74
CA ALA A 121 -0.17 -23.17 -7.96
C ALA A 121 -0.10 -21.67 -7.69
N GLY A 122 0.58 -21.25 -6.63
CA GLY A 122 0.77 -19.84 -6.32
C GLY A 122 1.53 -19.11 -7.41
N LYS A 123 2.58 -19.73 -7.96
CA LYS A 123 3.35 -19.16 -9.06
C LYS A 123 2.52 -19.00 -10.33
N ALA A 124 1.67 -19.96 -10.63
CA ALA A 124 0.80 -19.89 -11.80
C ALA A 124 -0.21 -18.75 -11.70
N VAL A 125 -0.82 -18.57 -10.52
CA VAL A 125 -1.76 -17.47 -10.28
C VAL A 125 -1.04 -16.11 -10.36
N ALA A 126 0.15 -16.00 -9.79
CA ALA A 126 0.94 -14.77 -9.86
C ALA A 126 1.29 -14.43 -11.30
N ALA A 127 1.72 -15.41 -12.11
CA ALA A 127 2.05 -15.20 -13.50
C ALA A 127 0.83 -14.72 -14.28
N TRP A 128 -0.34 -15.32 -14.06
CA TRP A 128 -1.57 -14.91 -14.70
C TRP A 128 -1.97 -13.48 -14.33
N ALA A 129 -1.87 -13.12 -13.06
CA ALA A 129 -2.16 -11.77 -12.59
C ALA A 129 -1.23 -10.72 -13.23
N ASN A 130 0.03 -11.09 -13.44
CA ASN A 130 1.03 -10.17 -14.00
C ASN A 130 0.89 -10.02 -15.53
N LEU A 131 0.12 -10.87 -16.18
CA LEU A 131 -0.14 -10.76 -17.62
C LEU A 131 -1.22 -9.72 -17.94
N ARG A 132 -1.95 -9.26 -16.95
CA ARG A 132 -2.96 -8.23 -17.16
C ARG A 132 -2.29 -6.85 -17.22
#